data_0bb004aac438957f3c22c392044f4cc9
#
_entry.id   0bb004aac438957f3c22c392044f4cc9
#
_cell.length_a   1.000
_cell.length_b   1.000
_cell.length_c   1.000
_cell.angle_alpha   90.00
_cell.angle_beta   90.00
_cell.angle_gamma   90.00
#
_symmetry.space_group_name_H-M   'P 1'
#
loop_
_entity.id
_entity.type
_entity.pdbx_description
1 polymer ?
#
loop_
_entity_poly.entity_id
_entity_poly.type
_entity_poly.pdbx_seq_one_letter_code
_entity_poly.pdbx_strand_id
1 'polypeptide(L)'
;IKNSKNPMLVAGGGVIYSEAENILTNFAESTGIPVVETFAGKGSLHYKHELNLGAIGATGTKGANEIASNSDLVIGVGTRYSDFITASKSAWQNPNVTFININVAEVDAYKNSGVPLQGDARDTLKILFEKLKDFKTEKKYTDKIRNYNKEWDSIVEIAYKPIDKKNPVQCEYVGALNKFIDEKDILICAAGSLPGDLHKLWR
;
A
#
# COMPACT_ATOMS: atom_id res chain seq x y z
N ILE A 1 -7.69 -1.92 17.08
CA ILE A 1 -6.89 -2.87 16.27
C ILE A 1 -7.20 -4.31 16.71
N LYS A 2 -7.08 -4.64 18.01
CA LYS A 2 -7.22 -6.03 18.51
C LYS A 2 -8.57 -6.71 18.18
N ASN A 3 -9.62 -5.95 17.92
CA ASN A 3 -10.96 -6.50 17.59
C ASN A 3 -11.20 -6.61 16.09
N SER A 4 -10.29 -6.12 15.26
CA SER A 4 -10.44 -6.16 13.81
C SER A 4 -10.11 -7.54 13.25
N LYS A 5 -10.89 -7.97 12.24
CA LYS A 5 -10.72 -9.25 11.54
C LYS A 5 -10.01 -9.08 10.21
N ASN A 6 -10.19 -7.92 9.56
CA ASN A 6 -9.64 -7.59 8.25
C ASN A 6 -8.95 -6.22 8.27
N PRO A 7 -7.94 -6.01 9.15
CA PRO A 7 -7.23 -4.74 9.21
C PRO A 7 -6.31 -4.57 8.01
N MET A 8 -6.06 -3.32 7.58
CA MET A 8 -5.06 -2.99 6.59
C MET A 8 -4.28 -1.72 6.96
N LEU A 9 -3.04 -1.63 6.49
CA LEU A 9 -2.19 -0.45 6.57
C LEU A 9 -2.18 0.27 5.22
N VAL A 10 -2.33 1.58 5.23
CA VAL A 10 -2.16 2.44 4.04
C VAL A 10 -0.92 3.30 4.25
N ALA A 11 0.19 2.91 3.64
CA ALA A 11 1.45 3.63 3.71
C ALA A 11 1.45 4.82 2.76
N GLY A 12 1.57 6.02 3.32
CA GLY A 12 1.71 7.27 2.59
C GLY A 12 3.14 7.80 2.60
N GLY A 13 3.38 8.94 1.99
CA GLY A 13 4.69 9.60 1.95
C GLY A 13 5.28 9.91 3.32
N GLY A 14 4.44 10.05 4.35
CA GLY A 14 4.91 10.25 5.73
C GLY A 14 5.73 9.08 6.28
N VAL A 15 5.58 7.87 5.75
CA VAL A 15 6.44 6.73 6.11
C VAL A 15 7.88 7.00 5.65
N ILE A 16 8.04 7.43 4.40
CA ILE A 16 9.35 7.74 3.82
C ILE A 16 9.99 8.94 4.53
N TYR A 17 9.22 10.04 4.71
CA TYR A 17 9.72 11.25 5.36
C TYR A 17 10.12 11.06 6.81
N SER A 18 9.50 10.10 7.51
CA SER A 18 9.84 9.75 8.90
C SER A 18 10.90 8.66 9.01
N GLU A 19 11.43 8.15 7.89
CA GLU A 19 12.33 6.98 7.87
C GLU A 19 11.72 5.80 8.67
N ALA A 20 10.44 5.52 8.40
CA ALA A 20 9.64 4.56 9.18
C ALA A 20 9.52 3.19 8.50
N GLU A 21 10.23 2.94 7.38
CA GLU A 21 10.11 1.72 6.57
C GLU A 21 10.43 0.47 7.39
N ASN A 22 11.50 0.51 8.17
CA ASN A 22 11.91 -0.63 8.99
C ASN A 22 10.89 -0.96 10.09
N ILE A 23 10.37 0.06 10.78
CA ILE A 23 9.36 -0.19 11.82
C ILE A 23 8.01 -0.57 11.22
N LEU A 24 7.65 -0.07 10.04
CA LEU A 24 6.47 -0.50 9.31
C LEU A 24 6.56 -1.97 8.93
N THR A 25 7.72 -2.40 8.42
CA THR A 25 8.00 -3.80 8.08
C THR A 25 7.84 -4.70 9.31
N ASN A 26 8.53 -4.38 10.40
CA ASN A 26 8.45 -5.14 11.65
C ASN A 26 7.03 -5.20 12.20
N PHE A 27 6.28 -4.09 12.12
CA PHE A 27 4.89 -4.02 12.55
C PHE A 27 3.99 -4.91 11.70
N ALA A 28 4.13 -4.88 10.37
CA ALA A 28 3.38 -5.72 9.46
C ALA A 28 3.68 -7.22 9.71
N GLU A 29 4.94 -7.60 9.83
CA GLU A 29 5.36 -8.99 10.08
C GLU A 29 4.86 -9.54 11.42
N SER A 30 4.96 -8.75 12.47
CA SER A 30 4.50 -9.18 13.80
C SER A 30 3.00 -9.36 13.88
N THR A 31 2.24 -8.45 13.25
CA THR A 31 0.77 -8.43 13.29
C THR A 31 0.10 -9.22 12.18
N GLY A 32 0.80 -9.47 11.07
CA GLY A 32 0.21 -10.05 9.86
C GLY A 32 -0.73 -9.09 9.10
N ILE A 33 -0.70 -7.79 9.41
CA ILE A 33 -1.54 -6.78 8.75
C ILE A 33 -0.91 -6.42 7.40
N PRO A 34 -1.66 -6.53 6.27
CA PRO A 34 -1.14 -6.18 4.96
C PRO A 34 -0.93 -4.67 4.82
N VAL A 35 0.03 -4.32 3.98
CA VAL A 35 0.37 -2.95 3.61
C VAL A 35 -0.05 -2.72 2.17
N VAL A 36 -0.72 -1.60 1.94
CA VAL A 36 -0.94 -1.02 0.61
C VAL A 36 -0.25 0.34 0.55
N GLU A 37 0.18 0.73 -0.64
CA GLU A 37 0.98 1.92 -0.83
C GLU A 37 0.23 2.98 -1.63
N THR A 38 0.29 4.22 -1.15
CA THR A 38 -0.08 5.37 -1.96
C THR A 38 1.03 5.67 -2.96
N PHE A 39 0.78 6.52 -3.96
CA PHE A 39 1.82 6.92 -4.90
C PHE A 39 3.05 7.50 -4.18
N ALA A 40 2.83 8.38 -3.20
CA ALA A 40 3.91 8.99 -2.42
C ALA A 40 4.53 8.04 -1.38
N GLY A 41 3.87 6.95 -1.06
CA GLY A 41 4.36 5.91 -0.15
C GLY A 41 4.95 4.69 -0.85
N LYS A 42 5.05 4.71 -2.19
CA LYS A 42 5.60 3.57 -2.92
C LYS A 42 7.06 3.33 -2.52
N GLY A 43 7.35 2.06 -2.17
CA GLY A 43 8.65 1.67 -1.62
C GLY A 43 8.71 1.68 -0.09
N SER A 44 7.62 2.05 0.61
CA SER A 44 7.55 1.94 2.08
C SER A 44 7.73 0.51 2.58
N LEU A 45 7.35 -0.46 1.77
CA LEU A 45 7.61 -1.88 2.00
C LEU A 45 8.14 -2.48 0.69
N HIS A 46 9.15 -3.32 0.78
CA HIS A 46 9.74 -3.94 -0.42
C HIS A 46 8.67 -4.70 -1.23
N TYR A 47 8.66 -4.56 -2.55
CA TYR A 47 7.60 -5.12 -3.41
C TYR A 47 7.47 -6.64 -3.35
N LYS A 48 8.56 -7.37 -3.04
CA LYS A 48 8.55 -8.84 -2.83
C LYS A 48 8.04 -9.27 -1.45
N HIS A 49 7.78 -8.32 -0.55
CA HIS A 49 7.34 -8.67 0.78
C HIS A 49 5.93 -9.28 0.73
N GLU A 50 5.73 -10.43 1.38
CA GLU A 50 4.48 -11.20 1.30
C GLU A 50 3.22 -10.46 1.77
N LEU A 51 3.38 -9.42 2.59
CA LEU A 51 2.29 -8.57 3.08
C LEU A 51 2.14 -7.26 2.29
N ASN A 52 3.00 -6.99 1.28
CA ASN A 52 2.84 -5.83 0.41
C ASN A 52 1.86 -6.16 -0.73
N LEU A 53 0.68 -5.56 -0.71
CA LEU A 53 -0.34 -5.68 -1.76
C LEU A 53 -0.16 -4.66 -2.89
N GLY A 54 0.85 -3.77 -2.78
CA GLY A 54 1.17 -2.74 -3.76
C GLY A 54 0.22 -1.54 -3.74
N ALA A 55 0.02 -0.95 -4.90
CA ALA A 55 -0.76 0.27 -5.08
C ALA A 55 -2.23 0.12 -4.69
N ILE A 56 -2.79 1.18 -4.05
CA ILE A 56 -4.22 1.26 -3.73
C ILE A 56 -4.92 2.38 -4.51
N GLY A 57 -6.22 2.26 -4.67
CA GLY A 57 -7.11 3.28 -5.22
C GLY A 57 -7.34 3.17 -6.71
N ALA A 58 -7.51 4.30 -7.40
CA ALA A 58 -7.88 4.35 -8.82
C ALA A 58 -6.87 3.61 -9.72
N THR A 59 -5.58 3.63 -9.37
CA THR A 59 -4.51 2.90 -10.05
C THR A 59 -3.99 1.71 -9.21
N GLY A 60 -4.85 1.18 -8.34
CA GLY A 60 -4.50 0.11 -7.41
C GLY A 60 -4.41 -1.27 -8.06
N THR A 61 -3.73 -2.18 -7.36
CA THR A 61 -3.74 -3.60 -7.70
C THR A 61 -5.10 -4.21 -7.36
N LYS A 62 -5.46 -5.31 -8.02
CA LYS A 62 -6.68 -6.04 -7.69
C LYS A 62 -6.72 -6.43 -6.21
N GLY A 63 -5.63 -7.02 -5.70
CA GLY A 63 -5.55 -7.48 -4.31
C GLY A 63 -5.69 -6.35 -3.29
N ALA A 64 -5.02 -5.21 -3.51
CA ALA A 64 -5.13 -4.04 -2.63
C ALA A 64 -6.57 -3.51 -2.55
N ASN A 65 -7.23 -3.35 -3.71
CA ASN A 65 -8.59 -2.83 -3.75
C ASN A 65 -9.62 -3.82 -3.20
N GLU A 66 -9.46 -5.12 -3.42
CA GLU A 66 -10.32 -6.17 -2.83
C GLU A 66 -10.19 -6.23 -1.31
N ILE A 67 -8.97 -6.12 -0.77
CA ILE A 67 -8.75 -6.04 0.67
C ILE A 67 -9.36 -4.75 1.22
N ALA A 68 -9.14 -3.61 0.57
CA ALA A 68 -9.72 -2.32 0.99
C ALA A 68 -11.26 -2.38 1.06
N SER A 69 -11.90 -2.91 0.03
CA SER A 69 -13.36 -3.03 -0.04
C SER A 69 -13.96 -3.83 1.13
N ASN A 70 -13.22 -4.80 1.66
CA ASN A 70 -13.69 -5.70 2.73
C ASN A 70 -13.08 -5.39 4.10
N SER A 71 -12.25 -4.35 4.22
CA SER A 71 -11.61 -3.99 5.49
C SER A 71 -12.61 -3.53 6.53
N ASP A 72 -12.42 -3.93 7.77
CA ASP A 72 -13.14 -3.42 8.94
C ASP A 72 -12.32 -2.37 9.69
N LEU A 73 -11.01 -2.30 9.43
CA LEU A 73 -10.11 -1.30 9.97
C LEU A 73 -9.06 -0.87 8.95
N VAL A 74 -8.92 0.42 8.76
CA VAL A 74 -7.88 1.06 7.94
C VAL A 74 -6.96 1.88 8.83
N ILE A 75 -5.69 1.56 8.83
CA ILE A 75 -4.65 2.30 9.56
C ILE A 75 -3.86 3.11 8.53
N GLY A 76 -4.18 4.40 8.42
CA GLY A 76 -3.43 5.32 7.56
C GLY A 76 -2.14 5.77 8.24
N VAL A 77 -1.01 5.60 7.58
CA VAL A 77 0.30 5.99 8.08
C VAL A 77 0.89 7.05 7.16
N GLY A 78 0.87 8.30 7.59
CA GLY A 78 1.41 9.43 6.83
C GLY A 78 0.74 9.64 5.46
N THR A 79 -0.56 9.34 5.35
CA THR A 79 -1.35 9.52 4.13
C THR A 79 -2.35 10.66 4.27
N ARG A 80 -2.62 11.36 3.15
CA ARG A 80 -3.62 12.43 3.08
C ARG A 80 -4.98 11.96 2.55
N TYR A 81 -5.12 10.68 2.19
CA TYR A 81 -6.33 10.13 1.58
C TYR A 81 -6.84 10.98 0.41
N SER A 82 -5.96 11.21 -0.59
CA SER A 82 -6.34 11.92 -1.80
C SER A 82 -7.43 11.17 -2.58
N ASP A 83 -8.07 11.85 -3.50
CA ASP A 83 -9.12 11.28 -4.32
C ASP A 83 -8.68 10.03 -5.09
N PHE A 84 -7.45 10.02 -5.62
CA PHE A 84 -6.86 8.85 -6.27
C PHE A 84 -6.75 7.63 -5.35
N ILE A 85 -6.32 7.82 -4.09
CA ILE A 85 -6.13 6.73 -3.13
C ILE A 85 -7.47 6.19 -2.65
N THR A 86 -8.45 7.07 -2.50
CA THR A 86 -9.80 6.67 -2.08
C THR A 86 -10.66 6.19 -3.23
N ALA A 87 -10.16 6.21 -4.49
CA ALA A 87 -10.94 5.96 -5.69
C ALA A 87 -12.26 6.74 -5.66
N SER A 88 -12.18 8.06 -5.46
CA SER A 88 -13.32 8.94 -5.29
C SER A 88 -14.27 8.48 -4.15
N LYS A 89 -13.71 8.06 -3.03
CA LYS A 89 -14.38 7.53 -1.83
C LYS A 89 -15.09 6.18 -2.03
N SER A 90 -14.75 5.43 -3.08
CA SER A 90 -15.33 4.11 -3.34
C SER A 90 -14.42 2.94 -2.93
N ALA A 91 -13.20 3.20 -2.47
CA ALA A 91 -12.24 2.14 -2.12
C ALA A 91 -12.70 1.28 -0.94
N TRP A 92 -13.32 1.86 0.07
CA TRP A 92 -13.78 1.18 1.28
C TRP A 92 -15.30 1.05 1.25
N GLN A 93 -15.79 -0.16 1.02
CA GLN A 93 -17.23 -0.43 0.83
C GLN A 93 -17.90 -1.05 2.05
N ASN A 94 -17.12 -1.49 3.04
CA ASN A 94 -17.67 -1.99 4.29
C ASN A 94 -18.31 -0.81 5.07
N PRO A 95 -19.63 -0.82 5.32
CA PRO A 95 -20.29 0.27 6.02
C PRO A 95 -19.84 0.46 7.47
N ASN A 96 -19.19 -0.56 8.04
CA ASN A 96 -18.68 -0.54 9.42
C ASN A 96 -17.16 -0.32 9.47
N VAL A 97 -16.53 0.10 8.35
CA VAL A 97 -15.09 0.38 8.35
C VAL A 97 -14.76 1.51 9.31
N THR A 98 -13.73 1.30 10.10
CA THR A 98 -13.18 2.31 11.01
C THR A 98 -11.80 2.72 10.55
N PHE A 99 -11.40 3.96 10.88
CA PHE A 99 -10.10 4.50 10.51
C PHE A 99 -9.29 4.86 11.75
N ILE A 100 -7.98 4.61 11.69
CA ILE A 100 -6.99 5.15 12.60
C ILE A 100 -5.98 5.88 11.72
N ASN A 101 -5.74 7.16 11.98
CA ASN A 101 -4.90 7.97 11.11
C ASN A 101 -3.69 8.49 11.88
N ILE A 102 -2.51 8.00 11.51
CA ILE A 102 -1.22 8.47 12.00
C ILE A 102 -0.73 9.56 11.04
N ASN A 103 -0.68 10.81 11.49
CA ASN A 103 -0.22 11.92 10.67
C ASN A 103 0.30 13.07 11.54
N VAL A 104 1.34 13.76 11.09
CA VAL A 104 1.85 14.97 11.73
C VAL A 104 0.91 16.16 11.51
N ALA A 105 0.20 16.18 10.36
CA ALA A 105 -0.78 17.21 10.05
C ALA A 105 -2.13 16.87 10.67
N GLU A 106 -2.62 17.74 11.53
CA GLU A 106 -3.89 17.58 12.24
C GLU A 106 -5.05 17.34 11.27
N VAL A 107 -5.17 18.15 10.23
CA VAL A 107 -6.25 18.04 9.23
C VAL A 107 -6.31 16.66 8.56
N ASP A 108 -5.17 16.03 8.35
CA ASP A 108 -5.11 14.69 7.74
C ASP A 108 -5.36 13.58 8.78
N ALA A 109 -4.97 13.80 10.03
CA ALA A 109 -5.23 12.87 11.12
C ALA A 109 -6.74 12.72 11.42
N TYR A 110 -7.52 13.77 11.25
CA TYR A 110 -8.98 13.74 11.50
C TYR A 110 -9.84 13.29 10.30
N LYS A 111 -9.24 12.93 9.15
CA LYS A 111 -10.01 12.50 7.98
C LYS A 111 -10.78 11.21 8.21
N ASN A 112 -11.84 11.02 7.42
CA ASN A 112 -12.70 9.84 7.41
C ASN A 112 -13.35 9.51 8.77
N SER A 113 -13.58 10.53 9.61
CA SER A 113 -14.08 10.36 10.99
C SER A 113 -13.26 9.34 11.80
N GLY A 114 -11.98 9.20 11.46
CA GLY A 114 -11.08 8.24 12.09
C GLY A 114 -10.58 8.70 13.46
N VAL A 115 -10.04 7.75 14.21
CA VAL A 115 -9.31 8.02 15.45
C VAL A 115 -7.96 8.67 15.09
N PRO A 116 -7.74 9.96 15.45
CA PRO A 116 -6.50 10.63 15.13
C PRO A 116 -5.38 10.18 16.07
N LEU A 117 -4.24 9.86 15.50
CA LEU A 117 -2.98 9.72 16.18
C LEU A 117 -2.01 10.76 15.61
N GLN A 118 -2.16 12.01 16.10
CA GLN A 118 -1.31 13.10 15.64
C GLN A 118 0.13 12.90 16.13
N GLY A 119 1.02 12.62 15.21
CA GLY A 119 2.42 12.35 15.52
C GLY A 119 3.22 11.86 14.33
N ASP A 120 4.51 11.71 14.55
CA ASP A 120 5.46 11.13 13.60
C ASP A 120 5.14 9.66 13.35
N ALA A 121 5.26 9.22 12.08
CA ALA A 121 4.91 7.84 11.68
C ALA A 121 5.83 6.82 12.37
N ARG A 122 7.14 7.05 12.40
CA ARG A 122 8.11 6.13 13.00
C ARG A 122 7.88 5.97 14.50
N ASP A 123 7.72 7.07 15.20
CA ASP A 123 7.60 7.02 16.67
C ASP A 123 6.23 6.46 17.09
N THR A 124 5.17 6.79 16.37
CA THR A 124 3.84 6.23 16.63
C THR A 124 3.80 4.73 16.34
N LEU A 125 4.40 4.27 15.23
CA LEU A 125 4.48 2.85 14.92
C LEU A 125 5.30 2.07 15.94
N LYS A 126 6.39 2.62 16.48
CA LYS A 126 7.15 1.98 17.59
C LYS A 126 6.27 1.74 18.81
N ILE A 127 5.48 2.74 19.21
CA ILE A 127 4.57 2.62 20.36
C ILE A 127 3.50 1.57 20.10
N LEU A 128 2.91 1.56 18.90
CA LEU A 128 1.90 0.57 18.50
C LEU A 128 2.48 -0.83 18.43
N PHE A 129 3.69 -1.00 17.91
CA PHE A 129 4.41 -2.27 17.85
C PHE A 129 4.55 -2.89 19.24
N GLU A 130 5.01 -2.11 20.22
CA GLU A 130 5.14 -2.58 21.61
C GLU A 130 3.79 -2.97 22.25
N LYS A 131 2.72 -2.22 21.93
CA LYS A 131 1.37 -2.47 22.48
C LYS A 131 0.63 -3.63 21.83
N LEU A 132 1.07 -4.09 20.66
CA LEU A 132 0.41 -5.10 19.84
C LEU A 132 1.24 -6.38 19.70
N LYS A 133 2.23 -6.61 20.55
CA LYS A 133 3.09 -7.81 20.52
C LYS A 133 2.31 -9.13 20.50
N ASP A 134 1.16 -9.17 21.18
CA ASP A 134 0.30 -10.36 21.30
C ASP A 134 -0.82 -10.41 20.25
N PHE A 135 -0.86 -9.42 19.33
CA PHE A 135 -1.87 -9.39 18.28
C PHE A 135 -1.32 -9.97 16.99
N LYS A 136 -2.08 -10.87 16.38
CA LYS A 136 -1.82 -11.37 15.04
C LYS A 136 -3.12 -11.62 14.30
N THR A 137 -3.15 -11.27 13.02
CA THR A 137 -4.27 -11.62 12.14
C THR A 137 -4.39 -13.11 11.96
N GLU A 138 -5.59 -13.60 11.62
CA GLU A 138 -5.80 -15.02 11.36
C GLU A 138 -4.97 -15.50 10.15
N LYS A 139 -4.47 -16.72 10.21
CA LYS A 139 -3.71 -17.34 9.12
C LYS A 139 -4.47 -17.32 7.79
N LYS A 140 -5.78 -17.55 7.81
CA LYS A 140 -6.63 -17.49 6.61
C LYS A 140 -6.57 -16.13 5.92
N TYR A 141 -6.44 -15.05 6.69
CA TYR A 141 -6.33 -13.70 6.15
C TYR A 141 -4.97 -13.49 5.46
N THR A 142 -3.87 -13.89 6.09
CA THR A 142 -2.54 -13.81 5.47
C THR A 142 -2.38 -14.72 4.26
N ASP A 143 -2.99 -15.90 4.26
CA ASP A 143 -3.00 -16.79 3.10
C ASP A 143 -3.77 -16.17 1.91
N LYS A 144 -4.88 -15.45 2.18
CA LYS A 144 -5.62 -14.69 1.15
C LYS A 144 -4.74 -13.61 0.52
N ILE A 145 -3.96 -12.88 1.33
CA ILE A 145 -3.03 -11.84 0.87
C ILE A 145 -1.96 -12.43 -0.05
N ARG A 146 -1.33 -13.53 0.37
CA ARG A 146 -0.33 -14.24 -0.45
C ARG A 146 -0.89 -14.71 -1.80
N ASN A 147 -2.15 -15.14 -1.85
CA ASN A 147 -2.80 -15.54 -3.09
C ASN A 147 -3.00 -14.33 -4.03
N TYR A 148 -3.42 -13.17 -3.52
CA TYR A 148 -3.53 -11.96 -4.32
C TYR A 148 -2.17 -11.53 -4.87
N ASN A 149 -1.10 -11.62 -4.09
CA ASN A 149 0.24 -11.30 -4.57
C ASN A 149 0.68 -12.23 -5.70
N LYS A 150 0.46 -13.54 -5.59
CA LYS A 150 0.76 -14.51 -6.66
C LYS A 150 -0.03 -14.23 -7.95
N GLU A 151 -1.33 -13.93 -7.80
CA GLU A 151 -2.16 -13.55 -8.96
C GLU A 151 -1.62 -12.28 -9.62
N TRP A 152 -1.25 -11.27 -8.81
CA TRP A 152 -0.73 -10.01 -9.32
C TRP A 152 0.64 -10.19 -9.99
N ASP A 153 1.52 -11.01 -9.43
CA ASP A 153 2.80 -11.35 -10.04
C ASP A 153 2.62 -11.94 -11.45
N SER A 154 1.68 -12.85 -11.60
CA SER A 154 1.37 -13.44 -12.90
C SER A 154 0.85 -12.39 -13.91
N ILE A 155 0.04 -11.43 -13.46
CA ILE A 155 -0.46 -10.33 -14.29
C ILE A 155 0.70 -9.43 -14.74
N VAL A 156 1.61 -9.05 -13.83
CA VAL A 156 2.76 -8.21 -14.19
C VAL A 156 3.70 -8.92 -15.15
N GLU A 157 3.98 -10.19 -14.94
CA GLU A 157 4.78 -10.99 -15.86
C GLU A 157 4.20 -11.05 -17.29
N ILE A 158 2.87 -11.10 -17.41
CA ILE A 158 2.19 -11.04 -18.71
C ILE A 158 2.27 -9.62 -19.28
N ALA A 159 2.00 -8.60 -18.47
CA ALA A 159 2.01 -7.20 -18.90
C ALA A 159 3.38 -6.73 -19.41
N TYR A 160 4.46 -7.32 -18.92
CA TYR A 160 5.83 -6.99 -19.32
C TYR A 160 6.28 -7.70 -20.61
N LYS A 161 5.53 -8.70 -21.08
CA LYS A 161 5.90 -9.44 -22.29
C LYS A 161 5.55 -8.65 -23.54
N PRO A 162 6.49 -8.48 -24.49
CA PRO A 162 6.19 -7.86 -25.76
C PRO A 162 5.13 -8.66 -26.55
N ILE A 163 4.05 -7.96 -26.96
CA ILE A 163 2.98 -8.52 -27.78
C ILE A 163 3.29 -8.27 -29.25
N ASP A 164 3.61 -7.01 -29.59
CA ASP A 164 3.99 -6.61 -30.94
C ASP A 164 5.28 -5.77 -30.90
N LYS A 165 6.35 -6.26 -31.53
CA LYS A 165 7.63 -5.58 -31.60
C LYS A 165 7.59 -4.24 -32.35
N LYS A 166 6.60 -4.03 -33.21
CA LYS A 166 6.46 -2.80 -33.99
C LYS A 166 5.69 -1.71 -33.26
N ASN A 167 4.74 -2.11 -32.40
CA ASN A 167 3.82 -1.23 -31.71
C ASN A 167 3.75 -1.60 -30.21
N PRO A 168 4.83 -1.37 -29.44
CA PRO A 168 4.83 -1.73 -28.02
C PRO A 168 3.87 -0.84 -27.23
N VAL A 169 3.17 -1.45 -26.25
CA VAL A 169 2.26 -0.75 -25.34
C VAL A 169 2.96 -0.29 -24.06
N GLN A 170 2.35 0.63 -23.32
CA GLN A 170 2.96 1.30 -22.18
C GLN A 170 3.51 0.36 -21.12
N CYS A 171 2.82 -0.71 -20.78
CA CYS A 171 3.29 -1.69 -19.80
C CYS A 171 4.54 -2.47 -20.23
N GLU A 172 4.74 -2.67 -21.53
CA GLU A 172 5.95 -3.29 -22.07
C GLU A 172 7.17 -2.38 -21.90
N TYR A 173 6.99 -1.05 -22.09
CA TYR A 173 8.05 -0.06 -21.78
C TYR A 173 8.40 -0.07 -20.29
N VAL A 174 7.39 -0.11 -19.40
CA VAL A 174 7.62 -0.21 -17.95
C VAL A 174 8.42 -1.47 -17.63
N GLY A 175 8.05 -2.60 -18.22
CA GLY A 175 8.76 -3.87 -18.03
C GLY A 175 10.20 -3.85 -18.57
N ALA A 176 10.42 -3.21 -19.72
CA ALA A 176 11.76 -3.04 -20.29
C ALA A 176 12.64 -2.17 -19.37
N LEU A 177 12.13 -0.99 -18.96
CA LEU A 177 12.85 -0.10 -18.04
C LEU A 177 13.20 -0.80 -16.73
N ASN A 178 12.24 -1.52 -16.15
CA ASN A 178 12.45 -2.23 -14.88
C ASN A 178 13.57 -3.28 -14.94
N LYS A 179 13.90 -3.80 -16.12
CA LYS A 179 15.01 -4.73 -16.34
C LYS A 179 16.36 -4.04 -16.58
N PHE A 180 16.35 -2.79 -17.04
CA PHE A 180 17.56 -2.07 -17.44
C PHE A 180 18.11 -1.15 -16.40
N ILE A 181 17.28 -0.68 -15.45
CA ILE A 181 17.75 0.23 -14.41
C ILE A 181 18.33 -0.52 -13.24
N ASP A 182 19.20 0.16 -12.51
CA ASP A 182 19.88 -0.34 -11.32
C ASP A 182 19.10 0.04 -10.05
N GLU A 183 19.34 -0.65 -8.93
CA GLU A 183 18.70 -0.37 -7.63
C GLU A 183 18.97 1.05 -7.10
N LYS A 184 20.04 1.69 -7.62
CA LYS A 184 20.42 3.06 -7.26
C LYS A 184 19.81 4.15 -8.14
N ASP A 185 19.15 3.76 -9.21
CA ASP A 185 18.55 4.70 -10.15
C ASP A 185 17.30 5.34 -9.58
N ILE A 186 17.11 6.62 -9.87
CA ILE A 186 15.94 7.39 -9.45
C ILE A 186 15.02 7.58 -10.64
N LEU A 187 13.83 7.01 -10.58
CA LEU A 187 12.80 7.18 -11.58
C LEU A 187 11.93 8.37 -11.27
N ILE A 188 11.96 9.37 -12.13
CA ILE A 188 11.10 10.56 -12.02
C ILE A 188 10.04 10.49 -13.11
N CYS A 189 8.77 10.65 -12.74
CA CYS A 189 7.65 10.69 -13.68
C CYS A 189 6.74 11.90 -13.43
N ALA A 190 6.10 12.36 -14.50
CA ALA A 190 5.09 13.42 -14.44
C ALA A 190 3.68 12.86 -14.16
N ALA A 191 2.66 13.71 -14.25
CA ALA A 191 1.26 13.28 -14.17
C ALA A 191 0.81 12.61 -15.49
N GLY A 192 -0.22 11.75 -15.42
CA GLY A 192 -0.83 11.08 -16.58
C GLY A 192 -1.02 9.59 -16.37
N SER A 193 -1.22 8.82 -17.46
CA SER A 193 -1.44 7.38 -17.41
C SER A 193 -0.19 6.60 -16.99
N LEU A 194 0.98 7.02 -17.48
CA LEU A 194 2.25 6.34 -17.17
C LEU A 194 2.56 6.28 -15.66
N PRO A 195 2.44 7.35 -14.87
CA PRO A 195 2.57 7.26 -13.42
C PRO A 195 1.62 6.26 -12.77
N GLY A 196 0.41 6.13 -13.29
CA GLY A 196 -0.55 5.12 -12.80
C GLY A 196 -0.06 3.70 -13.04
N ASP A 197 0.50 3.42 -14.22
CA ASP A 197 1.09 2.12 -14.52
C ASP A 197 2.39 1.88 -13.71
N LEU A 198 3.24 2.89 -13.55
CA LEU A 198 4.39 2.79 -12.66
C LEU A 198 3.99 2.50 -11.21
N HIS A 199 2.93 3.15 -10.71
CA HIS A 199 2.45 2.92 -9.35
C HIS A 199 2.13 1.44 -9.10
N LYS A 200 1.43 0.78 -10.02
CA LYS A 200 0.98 -0.61 -9.85
C LYS A 200 1.92 -1.68 -10.39
N LEU A 201 2.71 -1.38 -11.44
CA LEU A 201 3.51 -2.38 -12.14
C LEU A 201 5.00 -2.34 -11.76
N TRP A 202 5.53 -1.18 -11.30
CA TRP A 202 6.96 -1.02 -11.03
C TRP A 202 7.42 -1.90 -9.85
N ARG A 203 8.57 -2.58 -10.04
CA ARG A 203 9.17 -3.52 -9.08
C ARG A 203 10.63 -3.22 -8.81
#